data_61f5144c8f620969fc21a011fb80e89a
#
_entry.id   61f5144c8f620969fc21a011fb80e89a
#
_cell.length_a   1.000
_cell.length_b   1.000
_cell.length_c   1.000
_cell.angle_alpha   90.00
_cell.angle_beta   90.00
_cell.angle_gamma   90.00
#
_symmetry.space_group_name_H-M   'P 1'
#
loop_
_entity.id
_entity.type
_entity.pdbx_description
1 polymer ?
#
loop_
_entity_poly.entity_id
_entity_poly.type
_entity_poly.pdbx_seq_one_letter_code
_entity_poly.pdbx_strand_id
1 'polypeptide(L)'
;VLYYQGCPEGGIGVKEVRALRLVTSESVTEGHPDKLADRISDAILDALIAQDKKARVAAETLVTTGLVFVAGEITTEGYVDIPNLVRKTVREVGYTRAKYGFDADTCAVLTAIDEQSPDIAGGVNLSYEWRVLKSTDPLDRVGAGDQGLMFGYATD
;
A
#
# COMPACT_ATOMS: atom_id res chain seq x y z
N VAL A 1 -18.80 3.80 -10.19
CA VAL A 1 -19.72 4.92 -10.47
C VAL A 1 -21.11 4.47 -10.04
N LEU A 2 -21.62 5.09 -8.99
CA LEU A 2 -22.99 4.82 -8.48
C LEU A 2 -23.98 5.64 -9.31
N TYR A 3 -24.90 4.98 -9.99
CA TYR A 3 -26.09 5.62 -10.56
C TYR A 3 -27.28 5.43 -9.61
N TYR A 4 -27.81 6.53 -9.09
CA TYR A 4 -29.06 6.58 -8.36
C TYR A 4 -30.15 6.95 -9.36
N GLN A 5 -31.10 6.06 -9.66
CA GLN A 5 -32.34 6.44 -10.33
C GLN A 5 -33.42 6.62 -9.29
N GLY A 6 -33.99 7.84 -9.25
CA GLY A 6 -35.00 8.24 -8.31
C GLY A 6 -36.33 7.51 -8.52
N CYS A 7 -37.10 7.34 -7.44
CA CYS A 7 -38.43 6.80 -7.43
C CYS A 7 -39.42 7.70 -8.20
N PRO A 8 -40.33 7.15 -8.99
CA PRO A 8 -41.48 7.88 -9.46
C PRO A 8 -42.52 8.01 -8.35
N GLU A 9 -42.98 9.23 -8.08
CA GLU A 9 -44.12 9.51 -7.20
C GLU A 9 -45.43 9.06 -7.86
N GLY A 10 -46.25 8.29 -7.13
CA GLY A 10 -47.63 8.06 -7.48
C GLY A 10 -48.17 6.66 -7.26
N GLY A 11 -48.77 6.39 -6.10
CA GLY A 11 -50.01 5.64 -5.91
C GLY A 11 -50.03 4.12 -5.97
N ILE A 12 -50.20 3.49 -4.80
CA ILE A 12 -50.90 2.22 -4.50
C ILE A 12 -50.36 0.95 -5.20
N GLY A 13 -49.61 0.24 -4.48
CA GLY A 13 -49.10 -1.09 -4.79
C GLY A 13 -47.60 -1.16 -4.55
N VAL A 14 -47.20 -1.55 -3.33
CA VAL A 14 -45.79 -1.79 -3.02
C VAL A 14 -45.33 -3.02 -3.82
N LYS A 15 -44.94 -2.82 -5.08
CA LYS A 15 -44.01 -3.72 -5.74
C LYS A 15 -42.70 -3.51 -5.05
N GLU A 16 -42.19 -4.55 -4.40
CA GLU A 16 -40.82 -4.60 -3.94
C GLU A 16 -39.90 -4.22 -5.12
N VAL A 17 -39.46 -2.98 -5.14
CA VAL A 17 -38.40 -2.56 -6.07
C VAL A 17 -37.14 -3.19 -5.53
N ARG A 18 -36.77 -4.37 -6.08
CA ARG A 18 -35.43 -4.93 -5.86
C ARG A 18 -34.45 -3.88 -6.35
N ALA A 19 -33.82 -3.18 -5.41
CA ALA A 19 -32.76 -2.25 -5.74
C ALA A 19 -31.62 -3.05 -6.35
N LEU A 20 -31.43 -2.89 -7.67
CA LEU A 20 -30.28 -3.47 -8.34
C LEU A 20 -29.02 -2.79 -7.80
N ARG A 21 -28.18 -3.56 -7.13
CA ARG A 21 -26.85 -3.11 -6.71
C ARG A 21 -25.83 -3.59 -7.75
N LEU A 22 -25.15 -2.64 -8.36
CA LEU A 22 -24.05 -2.93 -9.25
C LEU A 22 -22.76 -2.89 -8.44
N VAL A 23 -22.01 -3.97 -8.49
CA VAL A 23 -20.67 -4.08 -7.91
C VAL A 23 -19.69 -4.31 -9.05
N THR A 24 -18.66 -3.51 -9.10
CA THR A 24 -17.58 -3.65 -10.08
C THR A 24 -16.28 -3.99 -9.38
N SER A 25 -15.47 -4.76 -10.05
CA SER A 25 -14.11 -5.08 -9.60
C SER A 25 -13.18 -5.02 -10.81
N GLU A 26 -12.03 -4.45 -10.63
CA GLU A 26 -11.00 -4.40 -11.67
C GLU A 26 -9.64 -4.79 -11.10
N SER A 27 -8.78 -5.32 -11.95
CA SER A 27 -7.41 -5.68 -11.61
C SER A 27 -6.51 -5.36 -12.79
N VAL A 28 -5.34 -4.82 -12.50
CA VAL A 28 -4.29 -4.55 -13.48
C VAL A 28 -3.24 -5.66 -13.47
N THR A 29 -2.50 -5.81 -14.57
CA THR A 29 -1.41 -6.79 -14.69
C THR A 29 -0.12 -6.29 -14.05
N GLU A 30 0.88 -7.18 -13.91
CA GLU A 30 2.15 -6.89 -13.21
C GLU A 30 2.91 -5.70 -13.80
N GLY A 31 2.78 -5.45 -15.11
CA GLY A 31 3.44 -4.34 -15.81
C GLY A 31 2.76 -2.99 -15.64
N HIS A 32 1.59 -2.93 -15.02
CA HIS A 32 0.93 -1.66 -14.75
C HIS A 32 1.73 -0.83 -13.74
N PRO A 33 1.89 0.50 -13.95
CA PRO A 33 2.67 1.35 -13.05
C PRO A 33 2.26 1.24 -11.58
N ASP A 34 0.97 1.23 -11.28
CA ASP A 34 0.46 1.14 -9.91
C ASP A 34 0.89 -0.18 -9.25
N LYS A 35 0.71 -1.30 -9.96
CA LYS A 35 1.12 -2.61 -9.43
C LYS A 35 2.63 -2.75 -9.30
N LEU A 36 3.39 -2.15 -10.20
CA LEU A 36 4.85 -2.12 -10.09
C LEU A 36 5.30 -1.26 -8.90
N ALA A 37 4.64 -0.13 -8.66
CA ALA A 37 4.90 0.71 -7.50
C ALA A 37 4.67 -0.05 -6.19
N ASP A 38 3.51 -0.71 -6.06
CA ASP A 38 3.20 -1.56 -4.90
C ASP A 38 4.25 -2.66 -4.72
N ARG A 39 4.59 -3.37 -5.79
CA ARG A 39 5.59 -4.45 -5.74
C ARG A 39 6.98 -3.97 -5.31
N ILE A 40 7.37 -2.75 -5.69
CA ILE A 40 8.63 -2.15 -5.25
C ILE A 40 8.56 -1.83 -3.75
N SER A 41 7.48 -1.20 -3.30
CA SER A 41 7.28 -0.89 -1.88
C SER A 41 7.27 -2.16 -1.02
N ASP A 42 6.57 -3.21 -1.47
CA ASP A 42 6.54 -4.53 -0.82
C ASP A 42 7.93 -5.18 -0.77
N ALA A 43 8.71 -5.11 -1.86
CA ALA A 43 10.06 -5.66 -1.89
C ALA A 43 11.00 -4.97 -0.90
N ILE A 44 10.85 -3.66 -0.70
CA ILE A 44 11.61 -2.90 0.30
C ILE A 44 11.20 -3.35 1.71
N LEU A 45 9.90 -3.46 1.97
CA LEU A 45 9.37 -3.94 3.24
C LEU A 45 9.89 -5.34 3.57
N ASP A 46 9.75 -6.28 2.64
CA ASP A 46 10.19 -7.67 2.81
C ASP A 46 11.69 -7.77 3.11
N ALA A 47 12.50 -7.02 2.38
CA ALA A 47 13.95 -7.03 2.55
C ALA A 47 14.39 -6.47 3.92
N LEU A 48 13.66 -5.52 4.46
CA LEU A 48 13.92 -4.93 5.78
C LEU A 48 13.41 -5.82 6.90
N ILE A 49 12.18 -6.35 6.82
CA ILE A 49 11.61 -7.23 7.84
C ILE A 49 12.39 -8.54 7.94
N ALA A 50 12.97 -9.02 6.85
CA ALA A 50 13.85 -10.19 6.86
C ALA A 50 15.08 -10.02 7.77
N GLN A 51 15.57 -8.78 7.93
CA GLN A 51 16.72 -8.45 8.75
C GLN A 51 16.33 -7.95 10.15
N ASP A 52 15.27 -7.15 10.20
CA ASP A 52 14.77 -6.53 11.43
C ASP A 52 13.24 -6.68 11.51
N LYS A 53 12.78 -7.62 12.31
CA LYS A 53 11.34 -7.88 12.52
C LYS A 53 10.60 -6.72 13.19
N LYS A 54 11.31 -5.74 13.70
CA LYS A 54 10.73 -4.53 14.31
C LYS A 54 10.85 -3.31 13.40
N ALA A 55 11.35 -3.49 12.20
CA ALA A 55 11.44 -2.42 11.21
C ALA A 55 10.07 -1.77 11.01
N ARG A 56 10.08 -0.45 10.84
CA ARG A 56 8.93 0.35 10.45
C ARG A 56 9.22 0.93 9.11
N VAL A 57 8.37 0.62 8.18
CA VAL A 57 8.60 0.91 6.77
C VAL A 57 7.35 1.52 6.18
N ALA A 58 7.42 2.80 5.88
CA ALA A 58 6.42 3.54 5.13
C ALA A 58 7.09 4.01 3.83
N ALA A 59 7.32 3.09 2.91
CA ALA A 59 7.95 3.36 1.62
C ALA A 59 6.89 3.52 0.54
N GLU A 60 6.77 4.71 0.00
CA GLU A 60 5.89 5.07 -1.08
C GLU A 60 6.67 5.12 -2.39
N THR A 61 6.11 4.54 -3.44
CA THR A 61 6.77 4.47 -4.74
C THR A 61 5.93 5.12 -5.83
N LEU A 62 6.56 5.97 -6.62
CA LEU A 62 6.01 6.52 -7.84
C LEU A 62 6.80 5.98 -9.04
N VAL A 63 6.09 5.50 -10.05
CA VAL A 63 6.67 4.99 -11.29
C VAL A 63 6.13 5.77 -12.47
N THR A 64 7.03 6.21 -13.35
CA THR A 64 6.69 6.81 -14.64
C THR A 64 7.72 6.40 -15.68
N THR A 65 7.56 6.85 -16.92
CA THR A 65 8.50 6.53 -18.01
C THR A 65 9.94 6.90 -17.61
N GLY A 66 10.81 5.93 -17.57
CA GLY A 66 12.24 6.10 -17.31
C GLY A 66 12.60 6.44 -15.86
N LEU A 67 11.65 6.48 -14.91
CA LEU A 67 11.91 6.90 -13.54
C LEU A 67 11.14 6.06 -12.52
N VAL A 68 11.84 5.67 -11.46
CA VAL A 68 11.26 5.23 -10.19
C VAL A 68 11.70 6.20 -9.10
N PHE A 69 10.76 6.69 -8.33
CA PHE A 69 11.02 7.52 -7.15
C PHE A 69 10.44 6.82 -5.91
N VAL A 70 11.30 6.58 -4.93
CA VAL A 70 10.93 5.99 -3.64
C VAL A 70 11.12 7.05 -2.57
N ALA A 71 10.06 7.36 -1.85
CA ALA A 71 10.06 8.32 -0.77
C ALA A 71 9.36 7.74 0.46
N GLY A 72 9.58 8.32 1.62
CA GLY A 72 8.90 7.93 2.84
C GLY A 72 9.79 7.88 4.05
N GLU A 73 9.38 7.10 5.03
CA GLU A 73 10.00 7.05 6.34
C GLU A 73 10.32 5.62 6.71
N ILE A 74 11.56 5.36 7.10
CA ILE A 74 12.02 4.03 7.49
C ILE A 74 12.81 4.13 8.79
N THR A 75 12.40 3.33 9.77
CA THR A 75 13.16 3.14 11.02
C THR A 75 13.49 1.67 11.17
N THR A 76 14.77 1.33 11.10
CA THR A 76 15.28 -0.05 11.13
C THR A 76 16.74 -0.11 11.55
N GLU A 77 17.15 -1.26 12.08
CA GLU A 77 18.56 -1.62 12.27
C GLU A 77 19.15 -2.35 11.03
N GLY A 78 18.30 -2.70 10.06
CA GLY A 78 18.70 -3.36 8.82
C GLY A 78 19.18 -2.37 7.76
N TYR A 79 19.75 -2.92 6.67
CA TYR A 79 20.18 -2.15 5.52
C TYR A 79 19.69 -2.78 4.22
N VAL A 80 19.19 -1.97 3.31
CA VAL A 80 18.81 -2.39 1.95
C VAL A 80 19.35 -1.39 0.92
N ASP A 81 20.01 -1.91 -0.10
CA ASP A 81 20.35 -1.12 -1.29
C ASP A 81 19.09 -0.96 -2.15
N ILE A 82 18.32 0.09 -1.85
CA ILE A 82 17.04 0.37 -2.52
C ILE A 82 17.20 0.48 -4.04
N PRO A 83 18.17 1.22 -4.60
CA PRO A 83 18.35 1.28 -6.04
C PRO A 83 18.55 -0.09 -6.71
N ASN A 84 19.36 -0.95 -6.14
CA ASN A 84 19.59 -2.29 -6.69
C ASN A 84 18.34 -3.18 -6.53
N LEU A 85 17.64 -3.09 -5.42
CA LEU A 85 16.40 -3.82 -5.19
C LEU A 85 15.31 -3.40 -6.18
N VAL A 86 15.13 -2.10 -6.40
CA VAL A 86 14.21 -1.54 -7.40
C VAL A 86 14.52 -2.11 -8.78
N ARG A 87 15.78 -2.05 -9.22
CA ARG A 87 16.20 -2.58 -10.52
C ARG A 87 15.91 -4.07 -10.66
N LYS A 88 16.15 -4.83 -9.60
CA LYS A 88 15.84 -6.26 -9.56
C LYS A 88 14.34 -6.49 -9.76
N THR A 89 13.49 -5.79 -9.02
CA THR A 89 12.04 -5.89 -9.10
C THR A 89 11.52 -5.51 -10.49
N VAL A 90 12.00 -4.40 -11.05
CA VAL A 90 11.66 -3.95 -12.41
C VAL A 90 12.04 -5.01 -13.46
N ARG A 91 13.19 -5.64 -13.30
CA ARG A 91 13.66 -6.71 -14.21
C ARG A 91 12.80 -7.95 -14.10
N GLU A 92 12.41 -8.36 -12.89
CA GLU A 92 11.54 -9.52 -12.66
C GLU A 92 10.16 -9.34 -13.28
N VAL A 93 9.64 -8.12 -13.32
CA VAL A 93 8.37 -7.80 -14.01
C VAL A 93 8.52 -7.88 -15.54
N GLY A 94 9.74 -7.80 -16.07
CA GLY A 94 10.03 -7.97 -17.49
C GLY A 94 10.43 -6.69 -18.24
N TYR A 95 10.61 -5.58 -17.56
CA TYR A 95 11.13 -4.35 -18.17
C TYR A 95 12.65 -4.43 -18.34
N THR A 96 13.09 -5.10 -19.40
CA THR A 96 14.49 -5.41 -19.68
C THR A 96 15.00 -4.78 -20.98
N ARG A 97 14.22 -3.89 -21.59
CA ARG A 97 14.57 -3.30 -22.89
C ARG A 97 14.15 -1.85 -22.96
N ALA A 98 15.08 -0.96 -23.21
CA ALA A 98 14.86 0.48 -23.34
C ALA A 98 13.75 0.87 -24.36
N LYS A 99 13.51 0.03 -25.37
CA LYS A 99 12.45 0.26 -26.36
C LYS A 99 11.03 0.30 -25.77
N TYR A 100 10.84 -0.19 -24.56
CA TYR A 100 9.55 -0.11 -23.86
C TYR A 100 9.34 1.24 -23.16
N GLY A 101 10.33 2.15 -23.25
CA GLY A 101 10.32 3.42 -22.52
C GLY A 101 10.64 3.28 -21.03
N PHE A 102 10.84 2.05 -20.56
CA PHE A 102 11.20 1.73 -19.20
C PHE A 102 12.08 0.46 -19.18
N ASP A 103 13.20 0.53 -18.48
CA ASP A 103 14.21 -0.54 -18.47
C ASP A 103 14.93 -0.57 -17.13
N ALA A 104 15.08 -1.75 -16.57
CA ALA A 104 15.67 -1.96 -15.25
C ALA A 104 17.12 -1.43 -15.13
N ASP A 105 17.89 -1.47 -16.22
CA ASP A 105 19.28 -1.07 -16.20
C ASP A 105 19.47 0.44 -16.40
N THR A 106 18.56 1.07 -17.15
CA THR A 106 18.69 2.46 -17.59
C THR A 106 17.73 3.45 -16.94
N CYS A 107 16.66 2.99 -16.27
CA CYS A 107 15.77 3.90 -15.58
C CYS A 107 16.48 4.64 -14.45
N ALA A 108 16.08 5.88 -14.23
CA ALA A 108 16.51 6.62 -13.04
C ALA A 108 15.84 6.02 -11.80
N VAL A 109 16.60 5.88 -10.73
CA VAL A 109 16.06 5.53 -9.40
C VAL A 109 16.47 6.63 -8.44
N LEU A 110 15.49 7.33 -7.91
CA LEU A 110 15.67 8.37 -6.91
C LEU A 110 15.09 7.91 -5.58
N THR A 111 15.76 8.27 -4.50
CA THR A 111 15.31 7.95 -3.14
C THR A 111 15.31 9.20 -2.27
N ALA A 112 14.25 9.35 -1.46
CA ALA A 112 14.13 10.36 -0.42
C ALA A 112 13.52 9.68 0.80
N ILE A 113 14.37 9.10 1.64
CA ILE A 113 13.96 8.34 2.83
C ILE A 113 14.45 9.09 4.05
N ASP A 114 13.52 9.37 4.95
CA ASP A 114 13.75 10.01 6.22
C ASP A 114 13.46 9.05 7.39
N GLU A 115 13.82 9.46 8.61
CA GLU A 115 13.39 8.78 9.83
C GLU A 115 11.94 9.11 10.14
N GLN A 116 11.22 8.17 10.74
CA GLN A 116 9.82 8.36 11.13
C GLN A 116 9.68 9.54 12.11
N SER A 117 8.68 10.40 11.87
CA SER A 117 8.32 11.48 12.78
C SER A 117 8.12 10.99 14.22
N PRO A 118 8.69 11.65 15.24
CA PRO A 118 8.49 11.29 16.64
C PRO A 118 7.01 11.29 17.07
N ASP A 119 6.18 12.14 16.49
CA ASP A 119 4.76 12.24 16.81
C ASP A 119 4.00 11.01 16.32
N ILE A 120 4.26 10.56 15.09
CA ILE A 120 3.71 9.32 14.55
C ILE A 120 4.23 8.11 15.31
N ALA A 121 5.53 8.07 15.59
CA ALA A 121 6.16 7.02 16.38
C ALA A 121 5.52 6.87 17.77
N GLY A 122 5.14 7.96 18.42
CA GLY A 122 4.43 7.97 19.69
C GLY A 122 3.08 7.24 19.67
N GLY A 123 2.35 7.33 18.55
CA GLY A 123 1.08 6.64 18.35
C GLY A 123 1.22 5.17 17.98
N VAL A 124 2.27 4.82 17.24
CA VAL A 124 2.51 3.45 16.74
C VAL A 124 3.26 2.59 17.75
N ASN A 125 4.17 3.17 18.54
CA ASN A 125 5.04 2.44 19.45
C ASN A 125 4.32 1.81 20.64
N LEU A 126 3.27 2.48 21.11
CA LEU A 126 2.49 2.03 22.26
C LEU A 126 1.00 2.22 21.98
N SER A 127 0.26 1.13 22.01
CA SER A 127 -1.19 1.15 21.85
C SER A 127 -1.90 1.98 22.92
N TYR A 128 -3.14 2.33 22.67
CA TYR A 128 -4.02 2.95 23.66
C TYR A 128 -4.18 2.07 24.90
N GLU A 129 -4.36 0.76 24.71
CA GLU A 129 -4.51 -0.24 25.75
C GLU A 129 -3.30 -0.26 26.69
N TRP A 130 -2.09 -0.19 26.13
CA TRP A 130 -0.87 -0.15 26.92
C TRP A 130 -0.66 1.20 27.62
N ARG A 131 -0.85 2.29 26.89
CA ARG A 131 -0.55 3.63 27.36
C ARG A 131 -1.56 4.12 28.39
N VAL A 132 -2.87 3.95 28.12
CA VAL A 132 -3.96 4.54 28.92
C VAL A 132 -4.60 3.49 29.84
N LEU A 133 -4.97 2.32 29.30
CA LEU A 133 -5.63 1.26 30.07
C LEU A 133 -4.65 0.43 30.92
N LYS A 134 -3.34 0.64 30.77
CA LYS A 134 -2.28 -0.06 31.52
C LYS A 134 -2.37 -1.58 31.37
N SER A 135 -2.71 -2.06 30.17
CA SER A 135 -2.67 -3.49 29.88
C SER A 135 -1.30 -4.09 30.16
N THR A 136 -1.29 -5.30 30.66
CA THR A 136 -0.08 -6.09 30.86
C THR A 136 0.09 -7.19 29.82
N ASP A 137 -0.85 -7.31 28.88
CA ASP A 137 -0.77 -8.29 27.78
C ASP A 137 0.28 -7.82 26.77
N PRO A 138 1.33 -8.60 26.48
CA PRO A 138 2.34 -8.24 25.48
C PRO A 138 1.77 -8.00 24.08
N LEU A 139 0.63 -8.60 23.73
CA LEU A 139 -0.02 -8.42 22.44
C LEU A 139 -0.68 -7.03 22.32
N ASP A 140 -1.07 -6.45 23.44
CA ASP A 140 -1.65 -5.10 23.48
C ASP A 140 -0.60 -3.99 23.37
N ARG A 141 0.68 -4.32 23.35
CA ARG A 141 1.76 -3.32 23.39
C ARG A 141 1.88 -2.54 22.09
N VAL A 142 1.73 -3.23 20.95
CA VAL A 142 1.95 -2.63 19.63
C VAL A 142 0.73 -1.81 19.25
N GLY A 143 0.91 -0.54 18.90
CA GLY A 143 -0.14 0.31 18.37
C GLY A 143 -0.61 -0.15 16.99
N ALA A 144 -1.83 0.21 16.63
CA ALA A 144 -2.30 0.11 15.27
C ALA A 144 -1.47 1.03 14.36
N GLY A 145 -1.43 0.71 13.08
CA GLY A 145 -0.83 1.59 12.09
C GLY A 145 -1.53 2.95 12.01
N ASP A 146 -1.13 3.76 11.06
CA ASP A 146 -1.62 5.13 10.87
C ASP A 146 -3.06 5.13 10.32
N GLN A 147 -3.26 4.66 9.11
CA GLN A 147 -4.57 4.64 8.44
C GLN A 147 -4.84 3.26 7.84
N GLY A 148 -6.10 2.98 7.63
CA GLY A 148 -6.50 1.75 6.99
C GLY A 148 -7.90 1.81 6.41
N LEU A 149 -8.09 1.14 5.29
CA LEU A 149 -9.37 0.95 4.66
C LEU A 149 -9.46 -0.50 4.18
N MET A 150 -10.55 -1.15 4.50
CA MET A 150 -10.78 -2.53 4.09
C MET A 150 -12.15 -2.68 3.48
N PHE A 151 -12.24 -3.47 2.41
CA PHE A 151 -13.47 -3.93 1.83
C PHE A 151 -13.55 -5.45 1.90
N GLY A 152 -14.73 -5.95 2.21
CA GLY A 152 -15.02 -7.36 2.13
C GLY A 152 -16.36 -7.57 1.43
N TYR A 153 -16.41 -8.55 0.53
CA TYR A 153 -17.63 -8.98 -0.12
C TYR A 153 -17.61 -10.50 -0.27
N ALA A 154 -18.68 -11.14 0.12
CA ALA A 154 -18.87 -12.57 -0.07
C ALA A 154 -20.30 -12.85 -0.55
N THR A 155 -20.45 -13.87 -1.37
CA THR A 155 -21.74 -14.38 -1.82
C THR A 155 -21.68 -15.90 -1.84
N ASP A 156 -22.84 -16.55 -1.68
CA ASP A 156 -23.06 -17.98 -1.85
C ASP A 156 -23.37 -18.34 -3.32
#